data_295965b3e433547c4d09f62fa3c7d9de
#
_entry.id   295965b3e433547c4d09f62fa3c7d9de
#
_cell.length_a   1.000
_cell.length_b   1.000
_cell.length_c   1.000
_cell.angle_alpha   90.00
_cell.angle_beta   90.00
_cell.angle_gamma   90.00
#
_symmetry.space_group_name_H-M   'P 1'
#
loop_
_entity.id
_entity.type
_entity.pdbx_description
1 polymer ?
#
loop_
_entity_poly.entity_id
_entity_poly.type
_entity_poly.pdbx_seq_one_letter_code
_entity_poly.pdbx_strand_id
1 'polypeptide(L)'
;GNDNQIPDEFVCGEKILITHAYKVFNGKSIFGIGNNFIDVDTVILDDSHACIDVIKDSQTISIKKSDSDYVYQKIVSLFSDELVDQGEGSFLVIKNGDYDTFMPIPYWSWYDKKTEMLKILSEANDIPSIQFVWPLMRDRITDYSCYISGNEIEIVPYNASVDVFGSFSKAKHRVLMSATTQDDAFFVKGLSFSTSAVKCPLMFKKQKWSGEKMVIIPSLI
;
A
#
# COMPACT_ATOMS: atom_id res chain seq x y z
N GLY A 1 11.15 15.00 20.05
CA GLY A 1 11.10 13.60 20.44
C GLY A 1 11.74 12.73 19.37
N ASN A 2 12.30 11.59 19.75
CA ASN A 2 12.87 10.63 18.81
C ASN A 2 11.73 10.09 17.93
N ASP A 3 11.70 10.42 16.65
CA ASP A 3 10.58 10.13 15.72
C ASP A 3 10.29 8.63 15.50
N ASN A 4 11.10 7.76 16.10
CA ASN A 4 11.02 6.30 15.94
C ASN A 4 10.59 5.54 17.19
N GLN A 5 10.17 6.24 18.25
CA GLN A 5 9.69 5.58 19.47
C GLN A 5 8.30 6.09 19.84
N ILE A 6 7.47 5.19 20.33
CA ILE A 6 6.16 5.57 20.88
C ILE A 6 6.36 6.10 22.28
N PRO A 7 5.80 7.29 22.62
CA PRO A 7 5.93 7.86 23.94
C PRO A 7 5.28 6.98 25.02
N ASP A 8 5.92 6.86 26.18
CA ASP A 8 5.40 6.07 27.31
C ASP A 8 4.04 6.58 27.78
N GLU A 9 3.83 7.90 27.75
CA GLU A 9 2.54 8.49 28.15
C GLU A 9 1.37 8.08 27.23
N PHE A 10 1.66 7.77 25.95
CA PHE A 10 0.66 7.19 25.07
C PHE A 10 0.37 5.73 25.46
N VAL A 11 1.43 4.94 25.70
CA VAL A 11 1.29 3.52 26.10
C VAL A 11 0.53 3.39 27.42
N CYS A 12 0.76 4.31 28.35
CA CYS A 12 0.05 4.38 29.65
C CYS A 12 -1.37 4.98 29.53
N GLY A 13 -1.78 5.43 28.34
CA GLY A 13 -3.12 6.00 28.14
C GLY A 13 -3.30 7.43 28.66
N GLU A 14 -2.21 8.13 28.99
CA GLU A 14 -2.25 9.49 29.52
C GLU A 14 -2.39 10.56 28.45
N LYS A 15 -1.93 10.26 27.21
CA LYS A 15 -1.92 11.23 26.09
C LYS A 15 -2.43 10.61 24.80
N ILE A 16 -2.95 11.45 23.92
CA ILE A 16 -3.30 11.09 22.55
C ILE A 16 -2.04 11.25 21.69
N LEU A 17 -1.78 10.27 20.82
CA LEU A 17 -0.70 10.32 19.84
C LEU A 17 -1.25 10.74 18.47
N ILE A 18 -0.71 11.82 17.91
CA ILE A 18 -0.96 12.24 16.54
C ILE A 18 0.26 11.86 15.70
N THR A 19 0.05 11.11 14.64
CA THR A 19 1.13 10.62 13.79
C THR A 19 0.69 10.47 12.33
N HIS A 20 1.65 10.23 11.45
CA HIS A 20 1.37 9.95 10.04
C HIS A 20 0.92 8.49 9.84
N ALA A 21 0.02 8.26 8.88
CA ALA A 21 -0.47 6.92 8.55
C ALA A 21 0.67 5.93 8.22
N TYR A 22 1.75 6.38 7.57
CA TYR A 22 2.95 5.56 7.31
C TYR A 22 3.64 5.01 8.57
N LYS A 23 3.48 5.62 9.74
CA LYS A 23 4.04 5.07 10.99
C LYS A 23 3.27 3.85 11.46
N VAL A 24 1.99 3.76 11.11
CA VAL A 24 1.10 2.64 11.45
C VAL A 24 1.16 1.56 10.38
N PHE A 25 1.04 1.96 9.11
CA PHE A 25 0.89 1.05 7.96
C PHE A 25 2.21 0.91 7.21
N ASN A 26 3.08 0.01 7.64
CA ASN A 26 4.27 -0.45 6.93
C ASN A 26 4.83 -1.71 7.62
N GLY A 27 5.68 -2.47 6.93
CA GLY A 27 6.24 -3.72 7.45
C GLY A 27 7.24 -3.57 8.59
N LYS A 28 7.66 -2.33 8.91
CA LYS A 28 8.49 -1.98 10.07
C LYS A 28 7.78 -1.00 11.00
N SER A 29 6.45 -1.12 11.08
CA SER A 29 5.63 -0.23 11.90
C SER A 29 6.14 -0.18 13.34
N ILE A 30 6.26 1.04 13.87
CA ILE A 30 6.60 1.26 15.29
C ILE A 30 5.49 0.76 16.23
N PHE A 31 4.27 0.59 15.72
CA PHE A 31 3.15 -0.01 16.45
C PHE A 31 3.19 -1.55 16.41
N GLY A 32 4.10 -2.14 15.66
CA GLY A 32 4.22 -3.60 15.47
C GLY A 32 3.32 -4.16 14.37
N ILE A 33 3.57 -5.40 14.00
CA ILE A 33 2.83 -6.15 12.96
C ILE A 33 2.54 -7.58 13.42
N GLY A 34 1.55 -8.21 12.81
CA GLY A 34 1.18 -9.59 13.10
C GLY A 34 0.66 -9.77 14.53
N ASN A 35 1.31 -10.63 15.31
CA ASN A 35 0.93 -10.90 16.70
C ASN A 35 1.67 -10.02 17.72
N ASN A 36 2.65 -9.25 17.27
CA ASN A 36 3.41 -8.34 18.14
C ASN A 36 3.07 -6.90 17.79
N PHE A 37 2.08 -6.33 18.46
CA PHE A 37 1.61 -4.97 18.22
C PHE A 37 1.21 -4.31 19.54
N ILE A 38 1.13 -2.98 19.51
CA ILE A 38 0.65 -2.17 20.65
C ILE A 38 -0.87 -2.14 20.61
N ASP A 39 -1.51 -2.50 21.72
CA ASP A 39 -2.95 -2.38 21.86
C ASP A 39 -3.37 -0.91 21.89
N VAL A 40 -4.28 -0.57 20.99
CA VAL A 40 -4.86 0.78 20.87
C VAL A 40 -6.37 0.66 20.98
N ASP A 41 -6.98 1.43 21.88
CA ASP A 41 -8.43 1.42 22.07
C ASP A 41 -9.15 2.09 20.91
N THR A 42 -8.68 3.26 20.48
CA THR A 42 -9.33 4.08 19.45
C THR A 42 -8.33 4.58 18.43
N VAL A 43 -8.65 4.37 17.14
CA VAL A 43 -7.90 4.92 16.00
C VAL A 43 -8.81 5.82 15.18
N ILE A 44 -8.35 7.03 14.91
CA ILE A 44 -9.04 8.01 14.06
C ILE A 44 -8.14 8.27 12.84
N LEU A 45 -8.65 8.00 11.65
CA LEU A 45 -8.01 8.35 10.39
C LEU A 45 -8.68 9.61 9.82
N ASP A 46 -7.93 10.71 9.85
CA ASP A 46 -8.32 11.94 9.18
C ASP A 46 -7.92 11.86 7.71
N ASP A 47 -8.74 12.40 6.81
CA ASP A 47 -8.60 12.23 5.37
C ASP A 47 -8.45 10.75 4.98
N SER A 48 -9.55 10.02 5.08
CA SER A 48 -9.56 8.57 4.86
C SER A 48 -9.06 8.15 3.48
N HIS A 49 -9.17 8.99 2.44
CA HIS A 49 -8.66 8.68 1.10
C HIS A 49 -7.14 8.67 1.08
N ALA A 50 -6.48 9.71 1.63
CA ALA A 50 -5.04 9.74 1.75
C ALA A 50 -4.52 8.56 2.60
N CYS A 51 -5.24 8.19 3.65
CA CYS A 51 -4.90 7.02 4.45
C CYS A 51 -5.03 5.70 3.68
N ILE A 52 -6.05 5.57 2.81
CA ILE A 52 -6.24 4.40 1.93
C ILE A 52 -5.07 4.27 0.96
N ASP A 53 -4.65 5.36 0.33
CA ASP A 53 -3.51 5.35 -0.58
C ASP A 53 -2.24 4.91 0.15
N VAL A 54 -1.99 5.46 1.35
CA VAL A 54 -0.87 5.01 2.21
C VAL A 54 -0.93 3.51 2.51
N ILE A 55 -2.12 2.96 2.79
CA ILE A 55 -2.29 1.53 3.08
C ILE A 55 -1.98 0.68 1.84
N LYS A 56 -2.43 1.11 0.66
CA LYS A 56 -2.15 0.42 -0.61
C LYS A 56 -0.65 0.49 -0.94
N ASP A 57 -0.07 1.68 -0.89
CA ASP A 57 1.35 1.92 -1.17
C ASP A 57 2.26 1.16 -0.21
N SER A 58 1.87 1.06 1.07
CA SER A 58 2.66 0.33 2.09
C SER A 58 2.81 -1.16 1.82
N GLN A 59 2.00 -1.72 0.94
CA GLN A 59 2.01 -3.11 0.53
C GLN A 59 2.47 -3.30 -0.93
N THR A 60 2.84 -2.21 -1.61
CA THR A 60 3.31 -2.22 -3.00
C THR A 60 4.82 -2.05 -3.05
N ILE A 61 5.52 -2.93 -3.76
CA ILE A 61 6.93 -2.75 -4.07
C ILE A 61 7.04 -2.06 -5.43
N SER A 62 7.72 -0.93 -5.46
CA SER A 62 8.12 -0.22 -6.68
C SER A 62 9.64 -0.29 -6.81
N ILE A 63 10.13 -0.90 -7.89
CA ILE A 63 11.56 -1.04 -8.20
C ILE A 63 11.84 -0.23 -9.45
N LYS A 64 12.33 1.00 -9.26
CA LYS A 64 12.72 1.84 -10.37
C LYS A 64 14.09 1.42 -10.89
N LYS A 65 14.21 1.36 -12.21
CA LYS A 65 15.47 1.05 -12.89
C LYS A 65 16.58 2.04 -12.52
N SER A 66 16.23 3.33 -12.31
CA SER A 66 17.14 4.36 -11.82
C SER A 66 17.73 4.07 -10.46
N ASP A 67 16.97 3.42 -9.59
CA ASP A 67 17.35 3.22 -8.19
C ASP A 67 18.09 1.89 -8.00
N SER A 68 17.75 0.87 -8.79
CA SER A 68 18.39 -0.44 -8.76
C SER A 68 18.25 -1.19 -10.10
N ASP A 69 19.07 -0.80 -11.11
CA ASP A 69 19.08 -1.47 -12.41
C ASP A 69 19.38 -2.97 -12.29
N TYR A 70 20.25 -3.36 -11.37
CA TYR A 70 20.60 -4.77 -11.15
C TYR A 70 19.39 -5.64 -10.76
N VAL A 71 18.56 -5.18 -9.82
CA VAL A 71 17.36 -5.92 -9.39
C VAL A 71 16.32 -5.92 -10.50
N TYR A 72 16.13 -4.77 -11.17
CA TYR A 72 15.26 -4.65 -12.31
C TYR A 72 15.62 -5.67 -13.40
N GLN A 73 16.88 -5.74 -13.81
CA GLN A 73 17.35 -6.66 -14.84
C GLN A 73 17.22 -8.12 -14.44
N LYS A 74 17.51 -8.45 -13.18
CA LYS A 74 17.31 -9.81 -12.67
C LYS A 74 15.86 -10.28 -12.82
N ILE A 75 14.90 -9.43 -12.44
CA ILE A 75 13.47 -9.76 -12.52
C ILE A 75 13.03 -9.86 -13.98
N VAL A 76 13.40 -8.89 -14.83
CA VAL A 76 13.09 -8.94 -16.26
C VAL A 76 13.65 -10.20 -16.91
N SER A 77 14.89 -10.59 -16.57
CA SER A 77 15.52 -11.79 -17.11
C SER A 77 14.84 -13.08 -16.61
N LEU A 78 14.37 -13.09 -15.38
CA LEU A 78 13.67 -14.25 -14.80
C LEU A 78 12.39 -14.57 -15.58
N PHE A 79 11.68 -13.56 -16.09
CA PHE A 79 10.40 -13.72 -16.79
C PHE A 79 10.48 -13.45 -18.30
N SER A 80 11.69 -13.39 -18.87
CA SER A 80 11.88 -12.99 -20.26
C SER A 80 11.15 -13.87 -21.26
N ASP A 81 11.16 -15.19 -21.06
CA ASP A 81 10.56 -16.15 -21.98
C ASP A 81 9.05 -15.99 -22.01
N GLU A 82 8.42 -15.89 -20.85
CA GLU A 82 6.96 -15.71 -20.72
C GLU A 82 6.49 -14.33 -21.22
N LEU A 83 7.34 -13.30 -21.10
CA LEU A 83 7.04 -11.98 -21.65
C LEU A 83 7.14 -11.97 -23.17
N VAL A 84 8.10 -12.70 -23.75
CA VAL A 84 8.19 -12.90 -25.20
C VAL A 84 6.98 -13.67 -25.72
N ASP A 85 6.61 -14.77 -25.07
CA ASP A 85 5.46 -15.58 -25.45
C ASP A 85 4.13 -14.80 -25.36
N GLN A 86 4.04 -13.88 -24.38
CA GLN A 86 2.86 -13.03 -24.21
C GLN A 86 2.77 -11.92 -25.28
N GLY A 87 3.92 -11.39 -25.74
CA GLY A 87 3.96 -10.33 -26.74
C GLY A 87 5.35 -9.77 -27.00
N GLU A 88 6.09 -10.40 -27.92
CA GLU A 88 7.46 -10.03 -28.26
C GLU A 88 7.63 -8.54 -28.59
N GLY A 89 6.69 -7.96 -29.36
CA GLY A 89 6.72 -6.54 -29.74
C GLY A 89 6.62 -5.61 -28.53
N SER A 90 5.68 -5.84 -27.63
CA SER A 90 5.51 -5.07 -26.40
C SER A 90 6.72 -5.21 -25.48
N PHE A 91 7.25 -6.43 -25.36
CA PHE A 91 8.44 -6.66 -24.55
C PHE A 91 9.69 -5.97 -25.12
N LEU A 92 9.82 -5.92 -26.44
CA LEU A 92 10.91 -5.18 -27.09
C LEU A 92 10.82 -3.68 -26.80
N VAL A 93 9.61 -3.12 -26.84
CA VAL A 93 9.37 -1.70 -26.52
C VAL A 93 9.74 -1.42 -25.04
N ILE A 94 9.36 -2.29 -24.11
CA ILE A 94 9.77 -2.21 -22.69
C ILE A 94 11.30 -2.27 -22.55
N LYS A 95 11.97 -3.22 -23.23
CA LYS A 95 13.44 -3.32 -23.20
C LYS A 95 14.14 -2.05 -23.69
N ASN A 96 13.53 -1.33 -24.64
CA ASN A 96 14.02 -0.06 -25.14
C ASN A 96 13.73 1.12 -24.19
N GLY A 97 13.12 0.89 -23.05
CA GLY A 97 12.94 1.88 -21.99
C GLY A 97 11.63 2.66 -22.08
N ASP A 98 10.65 2.20 -22.84
CA ASP A 98 9.33 2.82 -22.88
C ASP A 98 8.61 2.62 -21.53
N TYR A 99 8.21 3.73 -20.93
CA TYR A 99 7.52 3.75 -19.63
C TYR A 99 6.00 3.71 -19.73
N ASP A 100 5.43 3.99 -20.91
CA ASP A 100 3.99 3.99 -21.14
C ASP A 100 3.45 2.56 -21.42
N THR A 101 4.33 1.68 -21.87
CA THR A 101 4.02 0.27 -22.08
C THR A 101 4.34 -0.55 -20.83
N PHE A 102 3.38 -1.34 -20.37
CA PHE A 102 3.59 -2.29 -19.27
C PHE A 102 3.03 -3.68 -19.61
N MET A 103 3.64 -4.69 -19.05
CA MET A 103 3.20 -6.09 -19.19
C MET A 103 3.04 -6.73 -17.82
N PRO A 104 1.89 -7.39 -17.55
CA PRO A 104 1.74 -8.21 -16.35
C PRO A 104 2.54 -9.51 -16.50
N ILE A 105 3.17 -9.95 -15.41
CA ILE A 105 3.68 -11.31 -15.34
C ILE A 105 2.48 -12.26 -15.23
N PRO A 106 2.40 -13.31 -16.06
CA PRO A 106 1.33 -14.29 -15.96
C PRO A 106 1.30 -14.95 -14.57
N TYR A 107 0.11 -15.10 -13.97
CA TYR A 107 -0.03 -15.59 -12.60
C TYR A 107 0.58 -17.00 -12.38
N TRP A 108 0.54 -17.87 -13.39
CA TRP A 108 1.15 -19.20 -13.31
C TRP A 108 2.68 -19.11 -13.26
N SER A 109 3.28 -18.25 -14.09
CA SER A 109 4.72 -18.03 -14.10
C SER A 109 5.19 -17.39 -12.80
N TRP A 110 4.43 -16.42 -12.27
CA TRP A 110 4.66 -15.83 -10.95
C TRP A 110 4.65 -16.89 -9.84
N TYR A 111 3.67 -17.78 -9.87
CA TYR A 111 3.55 -18.87 -8.90
C TYR A 111 4.70 -19.88 -9.03
N ASP A 112 5.04 -20.28 -10.24
CA ASP A 112 6.09 -21.26 -10.49
C ASP A 112 7.49 -20.75 -10.10
N LYS A 113 7.77 -19.47 -10.37
CA LYS A 113 9.07 -18.82 -10.09
C LYS A 113 9.09 -18.04 -8.76
N LYS A 114 8.15 -18.28 -7.86
CA LYS A 114 8.06 -17.58 -6.56
C LYS A 114 9.32 -17.72 -5.70
N THR A 115 9.97 -18.87 -5.74
CA THR A 115 11.18 -19.12 -4.94
C THR A 115 12.35 -18.27 -5.41
N GLU A 116 12.53 -18.14 -6.72
CA GLU A 116 13.54 -17.29 -7.34
C GLU A 116 13.25 -15.82 -7.05
N MET A 117 11.98 -15.40 -7.15
CA MET A 117 11.56 -14.05 -6.80
C MET A 117 11.82 -13.73 -5.34
N LEU A 118 11.46 -14.62 -4.42
CA LEU A 118 11.75 -14.45 -2.99
C LEU A 118 13.25 -14.30 -2.73
N LYS A 119 14.09 -15.06 -3.44
CA LYS A 119 15.54 -14.93 -3.34
C LYS A 119 16.01 -13.57 -3.82
N ILE A 120 15.59 -13.11 -4.99
CA ILE A 120 15.96 -11.79 -5.55
C ILE A 120 15.56 -10.67 -4.57
N LEU A 121 14.34 -10.68 -4.07
CA LEU A 121 13.84 -9.64 -3.17
C LEU A 121 14.50 -9.70 -1.79
N SER A 122 14.82 -10.90 -1.30
CA SER A 122 15.55 -11.06 -0.04
C SER A 122 16.97 -10.52 -0.11
N GLU A 123 17.66 -10.74 -1.25
CA GLU A 123 19.01 -10.20 -1.50
C GLU A 123 19.00 -8.67 -1.63
N ALA A 124 17.87 -8.09 -2.06
CA ALA A 124 17.68 -6.65 -2.27
C ALA A 124 16.95 -5.95 -1.12
N ASN A 125 16.87 -6.57 0.05
CA ASN A 125 16.08 -6.07 1.19
C ASN A 125 16.69 -4.82 1.88
N ASP A 126 17.80 -4.30 1.41
CA ASP A 126 18.38 -3.01 1.79
C ASP A 126 17.77 -1.83 1.01
N ILE A 127 17.12 -2.10 -0.13
CA ILE A 127 16.42 -1.09 -0.92
C ILE A 127 15.15 -0.64 -0.17
N PRO A 128 14.97 0.67 0.08
CA PRO A 128 13.85 1.17 0.88
C PRO A 128 12.46 0.71 0.40
N SER A 129 12.20 0.70 -0.91
CA SER A 129 10.93 0.26 -1.48
C SER A 129 10.64 -1.22 -1.21
N ILE A 130 11.66 -2.06 -1.06
CA ILE A 130 11.52 -3.47 -0.71
C ILE A 130 11.48 -3.64 0.80
N GLN A 131 12.37 -2.97 1.53
CA GLN A 131 12.60 -3.13 2.96
C GLN A 131 11.33 -2.98 3.82
N PHE A 132 10.49 -2.01 3.48
CA PHE A 132 9.27 -1.72 4.24
C PHE A 132 8.08 -2.61 3.85
N VAL A 133 8.09 -3.20 2.67
CA VAL A 133 7.03 -4.10 2.19
C VAL A 133 7.37 -5.57 2.44
N TRP A 134 8.64 -5.92 2.42
CA TRP A 134 9.13 -7.29 2.57
C TRP A 134 8.51 -8.08 3.73
N PRO A 135 8.44 -7.53 4.97
CA PRO A 135 7.83 -8.24 6.08
C PRO A 135 6.34 -8.57 5.90
N LEU A 136 5.63 -7.83 5.04
CA LEU A 136 4.22 -8.02 4.74
C LEU A 136 3.99 -9.03 3.62
N MET A 137 4.95 -9.12 2.68
CA MET A 137 4.81 -9.86 1.43
C MET A 137 5.47 -11.24 1.44
N ARG A 138 6.61 -11.42 2.12
CA ARG A 138 7.47 -12.61 2.01
C ARG A 138 6.74 -13.95 2.19
N ASP A 139 5.77 -14.00 3.12
CA ASP A 139 5.01 -15.21 3.42
C ASP A 139 3.73 -15.33 2.58
N ARG A 140 3.44 -14.32 1.74
CA ARG A 140 2.22 -14.18 0.94
C ARG A 140 2.49 -13.76 -0.50
N ILE A 141 3.66 -14.05 -1.05
CA ILE A 141 4.07 -13.61 -2.39
C ILE A 141 3.08 -14.03 -3.49
N THR A 142 2.37 -15.14 -3.30
CA THR A 142 1.35 -15.63 -4.23
C THR A 142 0.09 -14.78 -4.27
N ASP A 143 -0.11 -13.90 -3.27
CA ASP A 143 -1.24 -12.96 -3.22
C ASP A 143 -0.94 -11.64 -3.97
N TYR A 144 0.18 -11.60 -4.70
CA TYR A 144 0.67 -10.42 -5.41
C TYR A 144 0.72 -10.65 -6.91
N SER A 145 0.56 -9.57 -7.66
CA SER A 145 0.81 -9.48 -9.10
C SER A 145 2.05 -8.64 -9.35
N CYS A 146 2.73 -8.93 -10.46
CA CYS A 146 3.89 -8.15 -10.89
C CYS A 146 3.65 -7.57 -12.29
N TYR A 147 3.97 -6.30 -12.44
CA TYR A 147 3.89 -5.55 -13.69
C TYR A 147 5.26 -4.97 -14.02
N ILE A 148 5.66 -5.07 -15.29
CA ILE A 148 6.95 -4.59 -15.78
C ILE A 148 6.71 -3.52 -16.84
N SER A 149 7.34 -2.36 -16.68
CA SER A 149 7.48 -1.31 -17.68
C SER A 149 8.95 -1.07 -18.02
N GLY A 150 9.26 -0.18 -18.96
CA GLY A 150 10.65 0.07 -19.35
C GLY A 150 11.54 0.74 -18.30
N ASN A 151 10.95 1.29 -17.25
CA ASN A 151 11.67 2.01 -16.18
C ASN A 151 11.34 1.54 -14.77
N GLU A 152 10.31 0.70 -14.59
CA GLU A 152 9.82 0.33 -13.27
C GLU A 152 9.20 -1.07 -13.26
N ILE A 153 9.33 -1.75 -12.13
CA ILE A 153 8.60 -2.97 -11.79
C ILE A 153 7.74 -2.67 -10.59
N GLU A 154 6.45 -2.94 -10.70
CA GLU A 154 5.50 -2.86 -9.59
C GLU A 154 5.04 -4.24 -9.17
N ILE A 155 5.11 -4.53 -7.86
CA ILE A 155 4.57 -5.75 -7.27
C ILE A 155 3.50 -5.32 -6.29
N VAL A 156 2.25 -5.61 -6.63
CA VAL A 156 1.05 -5.12 -5.94
C VAL A 156 0.22 -6.28 -5.40
N PRO A 157 -0.36 -6.19 -4.21
CA PRO A 157 -1.26 -7.22 -3.71
C PRO A 157 -2.58 -7.21 -4.49
N TYR A 158 -3.18 -8.39 -4.71
CA TYR A 158 -4.54 -8.48 -5.26
C TYR A 158 -5.56 -7.76 -4.36
N ASN A 159 -5.35 -7.83 -3.05
CA ASN A 159 -6.15 -7.11 -2.07
C ASN A 159 -5.23 -6.59 -0.96
N ALA A 160 -5.12 -5.27 -0.85
CA ALA A 160 -4.49 -4.66 0.32
C ALA A 160 -5.37 -4.94 1.56
N SER A 161 -4.77 -5.50 2.62
CA SER A 161 -5.46 -5.82 3.87
C SER A 161 -4.77 -5.16 5.04
N VAL A 162 -5.56 -4.74 6.03
CA VAL A 162 -5.06 -4.14 7.27
C VAL A 162 -4.94 -5.15 8.42
N ASP A 163 -5.27 -6.41 8.19
CA ASP A 163 -5.33 -7.43 9.25
C ASP A 163 -3.98 -7.64 9.95
N VAL A 164 -2.89 -7.45 9.22
CA VAL A 164 -1.52 -7.54 9.75
C VAL A 164 -1.17 -6.40 10.71
N PHE A 165 -1.87 -5.27 10.64
CA PHE A 165 -1.66 -4.11 11.50
C PHE A 165 -2.58 -4.18 12.72
N GLY A 166 -2.19 -4.98 13.72
CA GLY A 166 -3.02 -5.29 14.89
C GLY A 166 -3.49 -4.06 15.66
N SER A 167 -2.66 -3.04 15.82
CA SER A 167 -3.04 -1.77 16.46
C SER A 167 -4.21 -1.06 15.79
N PHE A 168 -4.41 -1.26 14.48
CA PHE A 168 -5.57 -0.75 13.76
C PHE A 168 -6.70 -1.78 13.69
N SER A 169 -6.41 -3.01 13.25
CA SER A 169 -7.43 -4.00 12.94
C SER A 169 -8.18 -4.51 14.19
N LYS A 170 -7.52 -4.49 15.36
CA LYS A 170 -8.08 -4.94 16.65
C LYS A 170 -8.48 -3.80 17.57
N ALA A 171 -8.31 -2.53 17.15
CA ALA A 171 -8.80 -1.39 17.92
C ALA A 171 -10.32 -1.50 18.13
N LYS A 172 -10.79 -1.20 19.34
CA LYS A 172 -12.23 -1.27 19.67
C LYS A 172 -13.04 -0.26 18.86
N HIS A 173 -12.48 0.92 18.66
CA HIS A 173 -13.10 2.00 17.92
C HIS A 173 -12.22 2.42 16.76
N ARG A 174 -12.74 2.35 15.56
CA ARG A 174 -12.08 2.82 14.34
C ARG A 174 -12.98 3.85 13.69
N VAL A 175 -12.49 5.06 13.55
CA VAL A 175 -13.21 6.20 12.99
C VAL A 175 -12.51 6.67 11.73
N LEU A 176 -13.23 6.71 10.62
CA LEU A 176 -12.77 7.31 9.37
C LEU A 176 -13.47 8.63 9.18
N MET A 177 -12.70 9.68 8.95
CA MET A 177 -13.23 11.00 8.61
C MET A 177 -12.89 11.30 7.16
N SER A 178 -13.91 11.64 6.37
CA SER A 178 -13.76 12.02 4.97
C SER A 178 -14.80 13.02 4.56
N ALA A 179 -14.42 13.95 3.68
CA ALA A 179 -15.37 14.87 3.05
C ALA A 179 -16.19 14.19 1.95
N THR A 180 -15.69 13.09 1.37
CA THR A 180 -16.31 12.32 0.30
C THR A 180 -16.14 10.82 0.57
N THR A 181 -17.14 10.02 0.21
CA THR A 181 -17.10 8.57 0.30
C THR A 181 -17.18 8.02 -1.13
N GLN A 182 -16.04 7.74 -1.76
CA GLN A 182 -16.02 7.29 -3.16
C GLN A 182 -15.67 5.80 -3.33
N ASP A 183 -15.07 5.14 -2.35
CA ASP A 183 -14.64 3.74 -2.46
C ASP A 183 -15.21 2.87 -1.33
N ASP A 184 -16.51 2.70 -1.32
CA ASP A 184 -17.24 1.90 -0.31
C ASP A 184 -16.76 0.44 -0.28
N ALA A 185 -16.32 -0.10 -1.42
CA ALA A 185 -15.84 -1.47 -1.51
C ALA A 185 -14.53 -1.67 -0.73
N PHE A 186 -13.62 -0.71 -0.76
CA PHE A 186 -12.35 -0.78 -0.02
C PHE A 186 -12.58 -0.65 1.49
N PHE A 187 -13.50 0.17 1.95
CA PHE A 187 -13.83 0.26 3.38
C PHE A 187 -14.28 -1.09 3.94
N VAL A 188 -15.05 -1.85 3.16
CA VAL A 188 -15.53 -3.16 3.59
C VAL A 188 -14.46 -4.24 3.43
N LYS A 189 -13.83 -4.35 2.25
CA LYS A 189 -12.89 -5.44 1.94
C LYS A 189 -11.48 -5.20 2.45
N GLY A 190 -10.97 -3.98 2.29
CA GLY A 190 -9.60 -3.61 2.66
C GLY A 190 -9.47 -3.24 4.13
N LEU A 191 -10.40 -2.45 4.66
CA LEU A 191 -10.35 -1.95 6.03
C LEU A 191 -11.21 -2.77 7.02
N SER A 192 -11.93 -3.77 6.56
CA SER A 192 -12.79 -4.64 7.39
C SER A 192 -13.84 -3.86 8.19
N PHE A 193 -14.44 -2.82 7.60
CA PHE A 193 -15.59 -2.13 8.17
C PHE A 193 -16.89 -2.89 7.86
N SER A 194 -17.86 -2.81 8.76
CA SER A 194 -19.16 -3.41 8.47
C SER A 194 -19.90 -2.64 7.38
N THR A 195 -20.62 -3.36 6.52
CA THR A 195 -21.45 -2.77 5.47
C THR A 195 -22.47 -1.78 6.04
N SER A 196 -22.98 -2.04 7.24
CA SER A 196 -23.94 -1.15 7.92
C SER A 196 -23.29 0.18 8.32
N ALA A 197 -22.04 0.17 8.80
CA ALA A 197 -21.33 1.39 9.16
C ALA A 197 -21.04 2.25 7.92
N VAL A 198 -20.70 1.62 6.79
CA VAL A 198 -20.45 2.33 5.51
C VAL A 198 -21.75 2.91 4.93
N LYS A 199 -22.86 2.17 4.97
CA LYS A 199 -24.16 2.63 4.45
C LYS A 199 -24.84 3.69 5.30
N CYS A 200 -24.54 3.73 6.61
CA CYS A 200 -25.14 4.67 7.56
C CYS A 200 -24.03 5.50 8.25
N PRO A 201 -23.32 6.38 7.52
CA PRO A 201 -22.28 7.21 8.09
C PRO A 201 -22.85 8.17 9.13
N LEU A 202 -22.03 8.50 10.14
CA LEU A 202 -22.38 9.54 11.10
C LEU A 202 -22.31 10.90 10.40
N MET A 203 -23.45 11.56 10.30
CA MET A 203 -23.55 12.89 9.70
C MET A 203 -23.88 13.94 10.75
N PHE A 204 -23.28 15.11 10.61
CA PHE A 204 -23.58 16.22 11.50
C PHE A 204 -24.97 16.83 11.15
N LYS A 205 -25.91 16.70 12.06
CA LYS A 205 -27.32 17.11 11.81
C LYS A 205 -27.56 18.62 11.62
N LYS A 206 -26.58 19.45 12.01
CA LYS A 206 -26.64 20.92 11.87
C LYS A 206 -25.40 21.43 11.15
N GLN A 207 -25.30 21.18 9.85
CA GLN A 207 -24.29 21.84 9.04
C GLN A 207 -24.67 23.30 8.86
N LYS A 208 -24.01 24.19 9.59
CA LYS A 208 -23.93 25.59 9.20
C LYS A 208 -22.77 25.70 8.20
N TRP A 209 -23.08 25.93 6.96
CA TRP A 209 -22.07 26.20 5.94
C TRP A 209 -21.33 27.50 6.32
N SER A 210 -20.03 27.44 6.46
CA SER A 210 -19.17 28.57 6.82
C SER A 210 -18.63 29.32 5.60
N GLY A 211 -19.45 29.53 4.57
CA GLY A 211 -19.10 30.35 3.41
C GLY A 211 -19.38 29.70 2.05
N GLU A 212 -19.51 30.53 1.04
CA GLU A 212 -19.59 30.14 -0.36
C GLU A 212 -18.21 29.74 -0.88
N LYS A 213 -18.14 28.65 -1.66
CA LYS A 213 -16.91 28.23 -2.33
C LYS A 213 -17.08 28.45 -3.82
N MET A 214 -16.20 29.24 -4.40
CA MET A 214 -16.13 29.42 -5.85
C MET A 214 -14.94 28.64 -6.39
N VAL A 215 -15.18 27.75 -7.35
CA VAL A 215 -14.13 27.03 -8.06
C VAL A 215 -13.94 27.73 -9.41
N ILE A 216 -12.74 28.28 -9.63
CA ILE A 216 -12.35 28.91 -10.91
C ILE A 216 -11.46 27.92 -11.65
N ILE A 217 -11.86 27.52 -12.84
CA ILE A 217 -11.09 26.63 -13.72
C ILE A 217 -10.57 27.47 -14.91
N PRO A 218 -9.33 27.99 -14.85
CA PRO A 218 -8.80 28.90 -15.88
C PRO A 218 -8.64 28.28 -17.27
N SER A 219 -8.61 26.95 -17.37
CA SER A 219 -8.41 26.22 -18.62
C SER A 219 -9.65 26.13 -19.52
N LEU A 220 -10.77 26.76 -19.12
CA LEU A 220 -12.00 26.79 -19.91
C LEU A 220 -12.29 28.16 -20.54
N ILE A 221 -11.28 29.05 -20.62
CA ILE A 221 -11.38 30.35 -21.31
C ILE A 221 -10.63 30.27 -22.62
#